data_8b1ac31737ccf8a4096bc962680cb006
#
_entry.id   8b1ac31737ccf8a4096bc962680cb006
#
_cell.length_a   1.000
_cell.length_b   1.000
_cell.length_c   1.000
_cell.angle_alpha   90.00
_cell.angle_beta   90.00
_cell.angle_gamma   90.00
#
_symmetry.space_group_name_H-M   'P 1'
#
loop_
_entity.id
_entity.type
_entity.pdbx_description
1 polymer ?
#
loop_
_entity_poly.entity_id
_entity_poly.type
_entity_poly.pdbx_seq_one_letter_code
_entity_poly.pdbx_strand_id
1 'polypeptide(L)'
;MIVVSLFNGMNTGRQALENCGFKVDKYYSSEIKPYAIELTQHHFPDTIQVGDVTKWREWDIDWSKVDLVLSGSPCQNLSSIGKREGLNGDKSSLFFAFIDILNHCKSLNPNVKFLQENVGSASKLDVGIMSRLLGVYPARLNSENVVAQQRDRYYWSNIKMRKDLFDMVTDIPEPTDKKILLKDIITSGQVKEYKHKALMHRMYYSFGHKDKLSEKAQKYIRDREKFGNTIIYEDGYLRMANKIELCRLQGFPDNYCEILNLKQTASLLGDGWTLPMIEHILSFYAVP
;
A
#
# COMPACT_ATOMS: atom_id res chain seq x y z
N MET A 1 21.74 -2.76 2.54
CA MET A 1 20.83 -2.57 3.69
C MET A 1 20.02 -3.83 3.98
N ILE A 2 19.64 -4.05 5.25
CA ILE A 2 18.77 -5.14 5.69
C ILE A 2 17.39 -4.59 6.00
N VAL A 3 16.36 -5.16 5.38
CA VAL A 3 14.96 -4.68 5.45
C VAL A 3 14.05 -5.77 6.01
N VAL A 4 13.14 -5.39 6.90
CA VAL A 4 12.03 -6.24 7.36
C VAL A 4 10.73 -5.59 6.93
N SER A 5 9.97 -6.27 6.07
CA SER A 5 8.68 -5.80 5.56
C SER A 5 7.54 -6.65 6.11
N LEU A 6 6.66 -6.01 6.85
CA LEU A 6 5.50 -6.63 7.49
C LEU A 6 4.26 -6.36 6.65
N PHE A 7 3.40 -7.38 6.52
CA PHE A 7 2.21 -7.30 5.67
C PHE A 7 2.59 -6.94 4.22
N ASN A 8 3.60 -7.62 3.71
CA ASN A 8 4.38 -7.21 2.54
C ASN A 8 3.55 -7.07 1.24
N GLY A 9 2.45 -7.80 1.12
CA GLY A 9 1.54 -7.72 -0.01
C GLY A 9 2.25 -8.04 -1.33
N MET A 10 2.28 -7.06 -2.23
CA MET A 10 2.87 -7.18 -3.55
C MET A 10 4.33 -6.71 -3.64
N ASN A 11 5.01 -6.59 -2.52
CA ASN A 11 6.43 -6.23 -2.42
C ASN A 11 6.77 -4.81 -2.91
N THR A 12 5.84 -3.87 -2.75
CA THR A 12 6.02 -2.46 -3.16
C THR A 12 7.25 -1.83 -2.52
N GLY A 13 7.52 -2.14 -1.23
CA GLY A 13 8.69 -1.61 -0.53
C GLY A 13 10.01 -2.02 -1.17
N ARG A 14 10.16 -3.30 -1.58
CA ARG A 14 11.35 -3.79 -2.27
C ARG A 14 11.52 -3.12 -3.64
N GLN A 15 10.44 -3.09 -4.44
CA GLN A 15 10.46 -2.44 -5.76
C GLN A 15 10.84 -0.96 -5.66
N ALA A 16 10.27 -0.24 -4.68
CA ALA A 16 10.58 1.17 -4.47
C ALA A 16 12.04 1.40 -4.05
N LEU A 17 12.59 0.56 -3.19
CA LEU A 17 14.00 0.63 -2.79
C LEU A 17 14.94 0.44 -3.99
N GLU A 18 14.66 -0.54 -4.85
CA GLU A 18 15.47 -0.77 -6.05
C GLU A 18 15.35 0.38 -7.06
N ASN A 19 14.13 0.89 -7.29
CA ASN A 19 13.91 2.04 -8.17
C ASN A 19 14.63 3.30 -7.67
N CYS A 20 14.77 3.46 -6.35
CA CYS A 20 15.54 4.53 -5.72
C CYS A 20 17.07 4.27 -5.69
N GLY A 21 17.54 3.12 -6.21
CA GLY A 21 18.95 2.78 -6.27
C GLY A 21 19.55 2.25 -4.96
N PHE A 22 18.74 1.84 -3.98
CA PHE A 22 19.24 1.24 -2.75
C PHE A 22 19.76 -0.18 -3.00
N LYS A 23 20.95 -0.49 -2.47
CA LYS A 23 21.45 -1.87 -2.43
C LYS A 23 20.80 -2.59 -1.25
N VAL A 24 19.93 -3.56 -1.53
CA VAL A 24 19.28 -4.41 -0.54
C VAL A 24 20.07 -5.71 -0.42
N ASP A 25 20.71 -5.93 0.72
CA ASP A 25 21.52 -7.13 0.98
C ASP A 25 20.67 -8.31 1.46
N LYS A 26 19.63 -8.01 2.28
CA LYS A 26 18.62 -8.97 2.73
C LYS A 26 17.26 -8.29 2.84
N TYR A 27 16.24 -8.98 2.37
CA TYR A 27 14.86 -8.53 2.50
C TYR A 27 14.00 -9.65 3.10
N TYR A 28 13.54 -9.42 4.33
CA TYR A 28 12.65 -10.32 5.05
C TYR A 28 11.20 -9.89 4.83
N SER A 29 10.37 -10.82 4.37
CA SER A 29 8.96 -10.57 4.03
C SER A 29 8.04 -11.37 4.92
N SER A 30 7.22 -10.69 5.71
CA SER A 30 6.10 -11.29 6.42
C SER A 30 4.81 -11.11 5.63
N GLU A 31 4.32 -12.20 5.05
CA GLU A 31 3.09 -12.28 4.28
C GLU A 31 2.50 -13.69 4.43
N ILE A 32 1.17 -13.81 4.38
CA ILE A 32 0.45 -15.08 4.54
C ILE A 32 -0.40 -15.46 3.32
N LYS A 33 -0.63 -14.52 2.38
CA LYS A 33 -1.40 -14.79 1.16
C LYS A 33 -0.52 -15.52 0.14
N PRO A 34 -0.82 -16.78 -0.24
CA PRO A 34 0.05 -17.56 -1.13
C PRO A 34 0.38 -16.86 -2.45
N TYR A 35 -0.63 -16.26 -3.10
CA TYR A 35 -0.41 -15.54 -4.37
C TYR A 35 0.39 -14.24 -4.24
N ALA A 36 0.44 -13.64 -3.05
CA ALA A 36 1.32 -12.49 -2.78
C ALA A 36 2.77 -12.95 -2.61
N ILE A 37 2.97 -14.06 -1.92
CA ILE A 37 4.28 -14.73 -1.78
C ILE A 37 4.79 -15.16 -3.16
N GLU A 38 3.94 -15.79 -3.98
CA GLU A 38 4.29 -16.21 -5.34
C GLU A 38 4.72 -15.02 -6.21
N LEU A 39 3.97 -13.92 -6.20
CA LEU A 39 4.34 -12.69 -6.91
C LEU A 39 5.68 -12.11 -6.42
N THR A 40 5.88 -12.09 -5.10
CA THR A 40 7.15 -11.65 -4.50
C THR A 40 8.32 -12.50 -4.98
N GLN A 41 8.19 -13.83 -4.95
CA GLN A 41 9.26 -14.75 -5.39
C GLN A 41 9.50 -14.72 -6.91
N HIS A 42 8.48 -14.38 -7.70
CA HIS A 42 8.62 -14.18 -9.13
C HIS A 42 9.52 -12.99 -9.47
N HIS A 43 9.32 -11.85 -8.80
CA HIS A 43 10.12 -10.63 -9.07
C HIS A 43 11.42 -10.59 -8.28
N PHE A 44 11.44 -11.11 -7.06
CA PHE A 44 12.55 -11.02 -6.10
C PHE A 44 12.80 -12.39 -5.43
N PRO A 45 13.39 -13.34 -6.16
CA PRO A 45 13.57 -14.71 -5.66
C PRO A 45 14.52 -14.80 -4.46
N ASP A 46 15.31 -13.77 -4.20
CA ASP A 46 16.20 -13.63 -3.03
C ASP A 46 15.46 -13.16 -1.75
N THR A 47 14.18 -12.84 -1.84
CA THR A 47 13.36 -12.45 -0.67
C THR A 47 13.18 -13.61 0.29
N ILE A 48 13.48 -13.37 1.56
CA ILE A 48 13.36 -14.36 2.63
C ILE A 48 11.95 -14.27 3.23
N GLN A 49 11.10 -15.29 3.00
CA GLN A 49 9.76 -15.34 3.57
C GLN A 49 9.82 -15.81 5.02
N VAL A 50 9.31 -15.00 5.94
CA VAL A 50 9.29 -15.28 7.38
C VAL A 50 7.89 -15.61 7.91
N GLY A 51 6.85 -15.53 7.05
CA GLY A 51 5.50 -15.99 7.33
C GLY A 51 4.69 -15.05 8.22
N ASP A 52 3.98 -15.62 9.18
CA ASP A 52 3.02 -14.91 10.04
C ASP A 52 3.71 -13.95 11.02
N VAL A 53 3.33 -12.69 10.98
CA VAL A 53 3.88 -11.61 11.84
C VAL A 53 3.70 -11.89 13.34
N THR A 54 2.68 -12.64 13.74
CA THR A 54 2.45 -12.98 15.15
C THR A 54 3.53 -13.90 15.73
N LYS A 55 4.29 -14.57 14.86
CA LYS A 55 5.39 -15.47 15.20
C LYS A 55 6.78 -14.83 15.09
N TRP A 56 6.86 -13.52 15.02
CA TRP A 56 8.10 -12.79 14.76
C TRP A 56 9.27 -13.14 15.73
N ARG A 57 8.98 -13.61 16.95
CA ARG A 57 10.00 -14.01 17.92
C ARG A 57 10.72 -15.31 17.56
N GLU A 58 10.14 -16.07 16.60
CA GLU A 58 10.71 -17.32 16.07
C GLU A 58 11.56 -17.08 14.81
N TRP A 59 11.58 -15.83 14.29
CA TRP A 59 12.30 -15.53 13.05
C TRP A 59 13.81 -15.46 13.26
N ASP A 60 14.56 -16.11 12.39
CA ASP A 60 16.02 -16.05 12.37
C ASP A 60 16.52 -14.76 11.70
N ILE A 61 16.43 -13.65 12.43
CA ILE A 61 16.82 -12.30 11.97
C ILE A 61 17.81 -11.72 12.98
N ASP A 62 18.97 -11.26 12.49
CA ASP A 62 19.88 -10.41 13.28
C ASP A 62 19.31 -8.98 13.37
N TRP A 63 18.44 -8.79 14.35
CA TRP A 63 17.71 -7.54 14.56
C TRP A 63 18.62 -6.33 14.80
N SER A 64 19.86 -6.56 15.26
CA SER A 64 20.84 -5.48 15.49
C SER A 64 21.34 -4.84 14.19
N LYS A 65 21.15 -5.52 13.06
CA LYS A 65 21.56 -5.08 11.71
C LYS A 65 20.42 -4.62 10.82
N VAL A 66 19.18 -4.62 11.32
CA VAL A 66 18.03 -4.16 10.53
C VAL A 66 18.10 -2.65 10.36
N ASP A 67 18.16 -2.19 9.10
CA ASP A 67 18.24 -0.77 8.75
C ASP A 67 16.85 -0.14 8.61
N LEU A 68 15.86 -0.90 8.11
CA LEU A 68 14.54 -0.39 7.79
C LEU A 68 13.45 -1.41 8.09
N VAL A 69 12.40 -0.96 8.80
CA VAL A 69 11.16 -1.71 9.02
C VAL A 69 10.03 -1.04 8.24
N LEU A 70 9.40 -1.79 7.34
CA LEU A 70 8.25 -1.37 6.53
C LEU A 70 6.99 -2.05 7.04
N SER A 71 5.88 -1.31 7.15
CA SER A 71 4.61 -1.86 7.60
C SER A 71 3.42 -1.14 7.00
N GLY A 72 2.47 -1.90 6.43
CA GLY A 72 1.13 -1.48 6.08
C GLY A 72 0.12 -2.32 6.85
N SER A 73 0.03 -2.11 8.17
CA SER A 73 -0.83 -2.95 9.01
C SER A 73 -2.29 -2.90 8.55
N PRO A 74 -3.03 -4.02 8.59
CA PRO A 74 -4.42 -4.07 8.13
C PRO A 74 -5.30 -3.02 8.81
N CYS A 75 -5.97 -2.22 7.97
CA CYS A 75 -6.83 -1.10 8.40
C CYS A 75 -8.32 -1.46 8.45
N GLN A 76 -8.69 -2.73 8.35
CA GLN A 76 -10.10 -3.14 8.13
C GLN A 76 -11.07 -2.64 9.21
N ASN A 77 -10.59 -2.35 10.41
CA ASN A 77 -11.38 -1.78 11.50
C ASN A 77 -11.25 -0.25 11.59
N LEU A 78 -10.25 0.35 10.91
CA LEU A 78 -10.01 1.80 10.89
C LEU A 78 -10.64 2.48 9.67
N SER A 79 -10.99 1.72 8.62
CA SER A 79 -11.52 2.30 7.38
C SER A 79 -12.99 2.71 7.51
N SER A 80 -13.41 3.71 6.73
CA SER A 80 -14.79 4.15 6.62
C SER A 80 -15.75 3.07 6.10
N ILE A 81 -15.24 2.03 5.46
CA ILE A 81 -15.98 0.91 4.85
C ILE A 81 -16.00 -0.33 5.76
N GLY A 82 -15.08 -0.42 6.75
CA GLY A 82 -15.04 -1.47 7.75
C GLY A 82 -16.02 -1.26 8.90
N LYS A 83 -15.96 -2.14 9.91
CA LYS A 83 -16.83 -2.06 11.09
C LYS A 83 -16.56 -0.87 12.01
N ARG A 84 -15.50 -0.07 11.75
CA ARG A 84 -15.05 1.07 12.55
C ARG A 84 -14.81 0.75 14.04
N GLU A 85 -14.33 -0.44 14.33
CA GLU A 85 -13.98 -0.88 15.68
C GLU A 85 -12.70 -0.22 16.21
N GLY A 86 -12.03 0.58 15.36
CA GLY A 86 -10.78 1.27 15.70
C GLY A 86 -9.65 0.29 16.01
N LEU A 87 -8.75 0.71 16.89
CA LEU A 87 -7.64 -0.12 17.38
C LEU A 87 -8.08 -1.27 18.32
N ASN A 88 -9.35 -1.30 18.74
CA ASN A 88 -9.88 -2.36 19.58
C ASN A 88 -10.39 -3.59 18.81
N GLY A 89 -10.41 -3.55 17.47
CA GLY A 89 -10.83 -4.69 16.65
C GLY A 89 -9.73 -5.74 16.47
N ASP A 90 -10.08 -7.01 16.33
CA ASP A 90 -9.16 -8.16 16.23
C ASP A 90 -8.04 -7.97 15.20
N LYS A 91 -8.34 -7.33 14.05
CA LYS A 91 -7.35 -7.10 13.00
C LYS A 91 -6.44 -5.89 13.26
N SER A 92 -6.82 -5.00 14.16
CA SER A 92 -5.98 -3.88 14.59
C SER A 92 -4.91 -4.32 15.59
N SER A 93 -5.08 -5.51 16.22
CA SER A 93 -4.05 -6.13 17.07
C SER A 93 -2.73 -6.35 16.32
N LEU A 94 -2.78 -6.51 14.98
CA LEU A 94 -1.60 -6.67 14.15
C LEU A 94 -0.72 -5.40 14.08
N PHE A 95 -1.31 -4.21 14.30
CA PHE A 95 -0.53 -2.99 14.49
C PHE A 95 0.36 -3.06 15.73
N PHE A 96 -0.14 -3.67 16.82
CA PHE A 96 0.66 -3.85 18.03
C PHE A 96 1.81 -4.83 17.83
N ALA A 97 1.63 -5.86 16.99
CA ALA A 97 2.75 -6.73 16.60
C ALA A 97 3.86 -5.94 15.89
N PHE A 98 3.51 -5.00 15.00
CA PHE A 98 4.49 -4.08 14.40
C PHE A 98 5.18 -3.21 15.46
N ILE A 99 4.43 -2.64 16.43
CA ILE A 99 5.00 -1.84 17.51
C ILE A 99 6.02 -2.65 18.32
N ASP A 100 5.69 -3.89 18.68
CA ASP A 100 6.60 -4.79 19.42
C ASP A 100 7.88 -5.06 18.62
N ILE A 101 7.76 -5.37 17.33
CA ILE A 101 8.90 -5.59 16.43
C ILE A 101 9.77 -4.33 16.34
N LEU A 102 9.14 -3.17 16.11
CA LEU A 102 9.87 -1.91 15.98
C LEU A 102 10.61 -1.54 17.27
N ASN A 103 9.96 -1.72 18.44
CA ASN A 103 10.60 -1.47 19.72
C ASN A 103 11.76 -2.44 19.99
N HIS A 104 11.59 -3.70 19.61
CA HIS A 104 12.69 -4.68 19.68
C HIS A 104 13.86 -4.27 18.77
N CYS A 105 13.60 -3.89 17.52
CA CYS A 105 14.64 -3.37 16.63
C CYS A 105 15.34 -2.14 17.24
N LYS A 106 14.57 -1.16 17.71
CA LYS A 106 15.12 0.08 18.32
C LYS A 106 15.99 -0.19 19.54
N SER A 107 15.67 -1.22 20.33
CA SER A 107 16.47 -1.60 21.51
C SER A 107 17.85 -2.16 21.14
N LEU A 108 17.99 -2.75 19.95
CA LEU A 108 19.23 -3.35 19.45
C LEU A 108 19.95 -2.45 18.44
N ASN A 109 19.20 -1.69 17.63
CA ASN A 109 19.70 -0.70 16.67
C ASN A 109 18.92 0.62 16.81
N PRO A 110 19.39 1.60 17.60
CA PRO A 110 18.70 2.89 17.76
C PRO A 110 18.56 3.70 16.47
N ASN A 111 19.35 3.39 15.44
CA ASN A 111 19.34 4.10 14.14
C ASN A 111 18.33 3.51 13.14
N VAL A 112 17.64 2.40 13.50
CA VAL A 112 16.66 1.77 12.61
C VAL A 112 15.63 2.78 12.12
N LYS A 113 15.39 2.77 10.81
CA LYS A 113 14.33 3.56 10.20
C LYS A 113 13.06 2.74 10.08
N PHE A 114 11.94 3.42 10.01
CA PHE A 114 10.66 2.76 9.75
C PHE A 114 9.76 3.59 8.86
N LEU A 115 8.84 2.92 8.21
CA LEU A 115 7.70 3.48 7.50
C LEU A 115 6.46 2.65 7.84
N GLN A 116 5.46 3.31 8.44
CA GLN A 116 4.14 2.75 8.70
C GLN A 116 3.09 3.50 7.89
N GLU A 117 2.27 2.79 7.14
CA GLU A 117 1.14 3.37 6.39
C GLU A 117 -0.19 2.96 7.00
N ASN A 118 -1.18 3.85 6.89
CA ASN A 118 -2.58 3.52 7.16
C ASN A 118 -3.54 4.46 6.39
N VAL A 119 -4.84 4.07 6.38
CA VAL A 119 -5.87 4.80 5.62
C VAL A 119 -6.07 6.23 6.11
N GLY A 120 -6.26 7.16 5.17
CA GLY A 120 -6.56 8.57 5.47
C GLY A 120 -7.91 8.81 6.15
N SER A 121 -8.79 7.77 6.19
CA SER A 121 -10.08 7.80 6.89
C SER A 121 -10.03 7.30 8.34
N ALA A 122 -8.84 6.98 8.88
CA ALA A 122 -8.67 6.63 10.29
C ALA A 122 -9.15 7.76 11.20
N SER A 123 -9.72 7.42 12.36
CA SER A 123 -10.21 8.43 13.30
C SER A 123 -9.05 9.25 13.88
N LYS A 124 -9.30 10.50 14.26
CA LYS A 124 -8.30 11.34 14.94
C LYS A 124 -7.78 10.69 16.22
N LEU A 125 -8.63 9.92 16.91
CA LEU A 125 -8.26 9.19 18.12
C LEU A 125 -7.24 8.09 17.78
N ASP A 126 -7.51 7.26 16.77
CA ASP A 126 -6.62 6.19 16.34
C ASP A 126 -5.28 6.75 15.84
N VAL A 127 -5.32 7.81 15.02
CA VAL A 127 -4.10 8.52 14.57
C VAL A 127 -3.30 9.02 15.76
N GLY A 128 -3.95 9.61 16.78
CA GLY A 128 -3.28 10.08 18.00
C GLY A 128 -2.66 8.95 18.82
N ILE A 129 -3.33 7.79 18.93
CA ILE A 129 -2.79 6.61 19.64
C ILE A 129 -1.57 6.06 18.88
N MET A 130 -1.69 5.86 17.55
CA MET A 130 -0.60 5.37 16.72
C MET A 130 0.61 6.32 16.80
N SER A 131 0.40 7.63 16.74
CA SER A 131 1.46 8.63 16.81
C SER A 131 2.21 8.60 18.14
N ARG A 132 1.51 8.45 19.26
CA ARG A 132 2.14 8.31 20.58
C ARG A 132 2.98 7.05 20.69
N LEU A 133 2.48 5.91 20.18
CA LEU A 133 3.22 4.65 20.22
C LEU A 133 4.45 4.66 19.31
N LEU A 134 4.40 5.36 18.19
CA LEU A 134 5.50 5.49 17.23
C LEU A 134 6.49 6.61 17.60
N GLY A 135 6.06 7.56 18.44
CA GLY A 135 6.85 8.72 18.83
C GLY A 135 6.94 9.80 17.73
N VAL A 136 6.08 9.75 16.74
CA VAL A 136 6.04 10.71 15.63
C VAL A 136 4.63 10.83 15.06
N TYR A 137 4.20 12.04 14.68
CA TYR A 137 2.95 12.27 13.96
C TYR A 137 3.13 12.06 12.46
N PRO A 138 2.09 11.61 11.73
CA PRO A 138 2.21 11.25 10.32
C PRO A 138 2.20 12.45 9.39
N ALA A 139 2.82 12.30 8.23
CA ALA A 139 2.44 13.05 7.03
C ALA A 139 1.14 12.44 6.46
N ARG A 140 0.25 13.29 5.92
CA ARG A 140 -0.94 12.85 5.19
C ARG A 140 -0.74 13.19 3.73
N LEU A 141 -0.64 12.18 2.87
CA LEU A 141 -0.29 12.33 1.46
C LEU A 141 -1.34 11.67 0.58
N ASN A 142 -1.62 12.27 -0.58
CA ASN A 142 -2.56 11.71 -1.55
C ASN A 142 -1.82 11.30 -2.83
N SER A 143 -1.99 10.03 -3.23
CA SER A 143 -1.34 9.47 -4.41
C SER A 143 -1.80 10.10 -5.73
N GLU A 144 -2.87 10.93 -5.75
CA GLU A 144 -3.35 11.59 -6.97
C GLU A 144 -2.30 12.50 -7.63
N ASN A 145 -1.32 12.96 -6.87
CA ASN A 145 -0.22 13.76 -7.41
C ASN A 145 0.79 12.92 -8.23
N VAL A 146 0.84 11.61 -8.02
CA VAL A 146 1.85 10.73 -8.65
C VAL A 146 1.28 9.64 -9.54
N VAL A 147 -0.04 9.36 -9.45
CA VAL A 147 -0.78 8.39 -10.29
C VAL A 147 -2.19 8.90 -10.62
N ALA A 148 -2.91 8.17 -11.46
CA ALA A 148 -4.29 8.50 -11.83
C ALA A 148 -5.32 8.04 -10.77
N GLN A 149 -4.94 7.96 -9.48
CA GLN A 149 -5.81 7.47 -8.40
C GLN A 149 -5.79 8.39 -7.19
N GLN A 150 -6.96 8.77 -6.69
CA GLN A 150 -7.14 9.42 -5.40
C GLN A 150 -6.97 8.38 -4.29
N ARG A 151 -5.85 8.42 -3.56
CA ARG A 151 -5.55 7.49 -2.48
C ARG A 151 -4.90 8.24 -1.32
N ASP A 152 -5.71 8.74 -0.43
CA ASP A 152 -5.32 9.50 0.75
C ASP A 152 -4.87 8.55 1.87
N ARG A 153 -3.67 8.76 2.41
CA ARG A 153 -3.03 7.90 3.41
C ARG A 153 -2.26 8.70 4.45
N TYR A 154 -2.16 8.13 5.64
CA TYR A 154 -1.24 8.56 6.68
C TYR A 154 0.04 7.75 6.61
N TYR A 155 1.19 8.43 6.73
CA TYR A 155 2.52 7.84 6.74
C TYR A 155 3.30 8.30 7.96
N TRP A 156 3.56 7.39 8.90
CA TRP A 156 4.44 7.62 10.05
C TRP A 156 5.83 7.14 9.70
N SER A 157 6.83 8.00 9.86
CA SER A 157 8.22 7.61 9.55
C SER A 157 9.22 8.47 10.32
N ASN A 158 10.36 7.85 10.65
CA ASN A 158 11.54 8.55 11.15
C ASN A 158 12.62 8.74 10.08
N ILE A 159 12.31 8.51 8.80
CA ILE A 159 13.22 8.73 7.67
C ILE A 159 13.61 10.21 7.62
N LYS A 160 12.63 11.11 7.63
CA LYS A 160 12.80 12.55 7.75
C LYS A 160 11.77 13.08 8.74
N MET A 161 12.25 13.77 9.76
CA MET A 161 11.40 14.33 10.82
C MET A 161 11.76 15.80 11.08
N ARG A 162 10.79 16.54 11.57
CA ARG A 162 11.01 17.85 12.18
C ARG A 162 10.33 17.90 13.55
N LYS A 163 10.83 18.77 14.41
CA LYS A 163 10.15 19.09 15.66
C LYS A 163 9.10 20.17 15.39
N ASP A 164 7.89 19.95 15.86
CA ASP A 164 6.79 20.92 15.82
C ASP A 164 6.32 21.15 17.25
N LEU A 165 6.35 22.40 17.71
CA LEU A 165 6.04 22.82 19.08
C LEU A 165 6.44 21.79 20.16
N PHE A 166 5.64 20.74 20.37
CA PHE A 166 5.84 19.72 21.40
C PHE A 166 6.14 18.33 20.85
N ASP A 167 5.83 18.08 19.57
CA ASP A 167 5.85 16.74 18.99
C ASP A 167 6.86 16.62 17.83
N MET A 168 7.30 15.37 17.59
CA MET A 168 8.00 15.03 16.35
C MET A 168 6.96 14.75 15.26
N VAL A 169 7.21 15.24 14.06
CA VAL A 169 6.33 15.00 12.90
C VAL A 169 7.14 14.46 11.74
N THR A 170 6.55 13.56 10.97
CA THR A 170 7.09 13.10 9.69
C THR A 170 7.12 14.27 8.71
N ASP A 171 8.30 14.69 8.26
CA ASP A 171 8.53 15.89 7.43
C ASP A 171 8.67 15.52 5.95
N ILE A 172 7.72 14.77 5.43
CA ILE A 172 7.64 14.42 4.02
C ILE A 172 6.59 15.32 3.36
N PRO A 173 6.99 16.20 2.43
CA PRO A 173 6.04 17.09 1.74
C PRO A 173 5.19 16.30 0.73
N GLU A 174 4.05 16.87 0.33
CA GLU A 174 3.29 16.37 -0.82
C GLU A 174 4.19 16.30 -2.07
N PRO A 175 4.15 15.22 -2.84
CA PRO A 175 4.88 15.16 -4.10
C PRO A 175 4.32 16.15 -5.11
N THR A 176 5.18 16.61 -6.02
CA THR A 176 4.77 17.46 -7.15
C THR A 176 3.75 16.73 -8.03
N ASP A 177 2.67 17.41 -8.39
CA ASP A 177 1.63 16.85 -9.25
C ASP A 177 2.17 16.57 -10.67
N LYS A 178 2.25 15.30 -11.02
CA LYS A 178 2.65 14.80 -12.33
C LYS A 178 1.55 14.93 -13.39
N LYS A 179 0.33 15.36 -13.00
CA LYS A 179 -0.84 15.54 -13.88
C LYS A 179 -1.25 14.31 -14.66
N ILE A 180 -0.98 13.11 -14.12
CA ILE A 180 -1.38 11.84 -14.74
C ILE A 180 -2.89 11.68 -14.59
N LEU A 181 -3.61 11.65 -15.67
CA LEU A 181 -5.07 11.51 -15.70
C LEU A 181 -5.48 10.06 -15.98
N LEU A 182 -6.71 9.71 -15.62
CA LEU A 182 -7.24 8.38 -15.85
C LEU A 182 -7.25 7.98 -17.33
N LYS A 183 -7.59 8.94 -18.23
CA LYS A 183 -7.54 8.74 -19.69
C LYS A 183 -6.14 8.36 -20.21
N ASP A 184 -5.09 8.72 -19.49
CA ASP A 184 -3.70 8.50 -19.92
C ASP A 184 -3.22 7.07 -19.61
N ILE A 185 -3.93 6.35 -18.74
CA ILE A 185 -3.54 5.01 -18.28
C ILE A 185 -4.44 3.89 -18.79
N ILE A 186 -5.63 4.19 -19.32
CA ILE A 186 -6.51 3.17 -19.90
C ILE A 186 -5.93 2.65 -21.22
N THR A 187 -6.16 1.38 -21.50
CA THR A 187 -5.66 0.71 -22.72
C THR A 187 -6.58 0.92 -23.92
N SER A 188 -7.88 1.15 -23.65
CA SER A 188 -8.91 1.39 -24.67
C SER A 188 -10.17 1.99 -24.05
N GLY A 189 -11.07 2.49 -24.86
CA GLY A 189 -12.34 3.07 -24.41
C GLY A 189 -12.20 4.52 -23.94
N GLN A 190 -13.19 4.98 -23.18
CA GLN A 190 -13.30 6.34 -22.66
C GLN A 190 -13.72 6.34 -21.19
N VAL A 191 -13.28 7.33 -20.46
CA VAL A 191 -13.61 7.57 -19.04
C VAL A 191 -14.16 8.98 -18.85
N LYS A 192 -15.07 9.15 -17.88
CA LYS A 192 -15.64 10.45 -17.52
C LYS A 192 -14.82 11.15 -16.42
N GLU A 193 -14.29 10.36 -15.48
CA GLU A 193 -13.56 10.88 -14.35
C GLU A 193 -12.10 11.21 -14.73
N TYR A 194 -11.55 12.23 -14.10
CA TYR A 194 -10.14 12.59 -14.26
C TYR A 194 -9.21 11.66 -13.48
N LYS A 195 -9.66 11.19 -12.33
CA LYS A 195 -8.92 10.30 -11.42
C LYS A 195 -9.82 9.16 -10.95
N HIS A 196 -9.24 7.98 -10.80
CA HIS A 196 -9.90 6.85 -10.14
C HIS A 196 -9.98 7.11 -8.63
N LYS A 197 -11.07 6.76 -7.97
CA LYS A 197 -11.08 6.69 -6.49
C LYS A 197 -10.24 5.52 -6.02
N ALA A 198 -9.92 5.47 -4.72
CA ALA A 198 -9.13 4.38 -4.18
C ALA A 198 -9.68 3.01 -4.61
N LEU A 199 -8.81 2.19 -5.19
CA LEU A 199 -9.18 0.87 -5.70
C LEU A 199 -9.72 0.00 -4.56
N MET A 200 -10.88 -0.60 -4.79
CA MET A 200 -11.53 -1.51 -3.84
C MET A 200 -11.64 -2.90 -4.46
N HIS A 201 -10.96 -3.88 -3.89
CA HIS A 201 -10.93 -5.25 -4.40
C HIS A 201 -12.32 -5.92 -4.48
N ARG A 202 -13.27 -5.56 -3.59
CA ARG A 202 -14.63 -6.14 -3.57
C ARG A 202 -15.39 -6.04 -4.89
N MET A 203 -15.04 -5.08 -5.74
CA MET A 203 -15.69 -4.91 -7.02
C MET A 203 -15.39 -6.05 -8.00
N TYR A 204 -14.18 -6.58 -7.96
CA TYR A 204 -13.71 -7.63 -8.85
C TYR A 204 -14.15 -9.04 -8.41
N TYR A 205 -14.63 -9.20 -7.17
CA TYR A 205 -15.21 -10.46 -6.70
C TYR A 205 -16.58 -10.77 -7.32
N SER A 206 -17.35 -9.74 -7.66
CA SER A 206 -18.76 -9.90 -8.06
C SER A 206 -18.96 -10.14 -9.57
N PHE A 207 -17.97 -9.74 -10.40
CA PHE A 207 -18.14 -9.71 -11.84
C PHE A 207 -16.95 -10.33 -12.54
N GLY A 208 -16.75 -11.53 -12.71
CA GLY A 208 -15.63 -12.12 -13.46
C GLY A 208 -15.31 -11.33 -14.74
N HIS A 209 -14.08 -11.40 -15.19
CA HIS A 209 -13.63 -10.80 -16.44
C HIS A 209 -14.44 -11.37 -17.61
N LYS A 210 -15.45 -10.63 -18.05
CA LYS A 210 -16.12 -10.85 -19.33
C LYS A 210 -15.96 -9.57 -20.13
N ASP A 211 -15.49 -9.72 -21.35
CA ASP A 211 -15.32 -8.61 -22.31
C ASP A 211 -16.64 -7.87 -22.56
N LYS A 212 -17.78 -8.52 -22.30
CA LYS A 212 -19.12 -7.93 -22.31
C LYS A 212 -19.86 -8.30 -21.05
N LEU A 213 -20.11 -7.31 -20.20
CA LEU A 213 -20.92 -7.48 -19.01
C LEU A 213 -22.40 -7.69 -19.41
N SER A 214 -23.09 -8.63 -18.74
CA SER A 214 -24.52 -8.81 -18.90
C SER A 214 -25.28 -7.51 -18.54
N GLU A 215 -26.49 -7.30 -19.06
CA GLU A 215 -27.32 -6.13 -18.72
C GLU A 215 -27.51 -5.95 -17.22
N LYS A 216 -27.65 -7.05 -16.48
CA LYS A 216 -27.74 -7.04 -15.01
C LYS A 216 -26.46 -6.52 -14.37
N ALA A 217 -25.30 -6.91 -14.88
CA ALA A 217 -23.99 -6.43 -14.42
C ALA A 217 -23.78 -4.97 -14.82
N GLN A 218 -24.18 -4.55 -16.00
CA GLN A 218 -24.12 -3.16 -16.44
C GLN A 218 -25.01 -2.25 -15.58
N LYS A 219 -26.24 -2.68 -15.25
CA LYS A 219 -27.13 -1.95 -14.34
C LYS A 219 -26.48 -1.81 -12.96
N TYR A 220 -25.93 -2.89 -12.42
CA TYR A 220 -25.24 -2.87 -11.12
C TYR A 220 -24.03 -1.95 -11.11
N ILE A 221 -23.26 -1.86 -12.20
CA ILE A 221 -22.12 -0.96 -12.35
C ILE A 221 -22.61 0.48 -12.40
N ARG A 222 -23.64 0.81 -13.20
CA ARG A 222 -24.24 2.16 -13.25
C ARG A 222 -24.75 2.63 -11.88
N ASP A 223 -25.38 1.73 -11.13
CA ASP A 223 -25.86 2.05 -9.77
C ASP A 223 -24.69 2.34 -8.83
N ARG A 224 -23.49 1.81 -9.10
CA ARG A 224 -22.27 2.01 -8.33
C ARG A 224 -21.34 3.10 -8.83
N GLU A 225 -21.57 3.64 -10.01
CA GLU A 225 -20.95 4.89 -10.48
C GLU A 225 -21.13 6.00 -9.43
N LYS A 226 -22.27 6.01 -8.73
CA LYS A 226 -22.55 6.88 -7.59
C LYS A 226 -21.57 6.72 -6.42
N PHE A 227 -20.91 5.58 -6.30
CA PHE A 227 -19.91 5.30 -5.26
C PHE A 227 -18.47 5.56 -5.75
N GLY A 228 -18.32 6.12 -6.96
CA GLY A 228 -17.05 6.57 -7.49
C GLY A 228 -16.13 5.45 -7.99
N ASN A 229 -16.70 4.38 -8.46
CA ASN A 229 -15.97 3.35 -9.16
C ASN A 229 -15.78 3.79 -10.61
N THR A 230 -14.55 3.73 -11.09
CA THR A 230 -14.27 4.09 -12.46
C THR A 230 -14.81 3.05 -13.41
N ILE A 231 -15.61 3.52 -14.35
CA ILE A 231 -16.19 2.73 -15.42
C ILE A 231 -15.60 3.21 -16.72
N ILE A 232 -15.21 2.25 -17.55
CA ILE A 232 -14.68 2.50 -18.88
C ILE A 232 -15.78 2.18 -19.89
N TYR A 233 -16.06 3.13 -20.78
CA TYR A 233 -17.01 3.00 -21.88
C TYR A 233 -16.26 2.56 -23.12
N GLU A 234 -16.62 1.41 -23.68
CA GLU A 234 -15.96 0.84 -24.84
C GLU A 234 -16.98 0.18 -25.75
N ASP A 235 -17.04 0.56 -27.02
CA ASP A 235 -17.92 -0.03 -28.08
C ASP A 235 -19.38 -0.21 -27.64
N GLY A 236 -19.94 0.76 -26.93
CA GLY A 236 -21.33 0.75 -26.47
C GLY A 236 -21.61 -0.07 -25.21
N TYR A 237 -20.61 -0.61 -24.55
CA TYR A 237 -20.75 -1.30 -23.28
C TYR A 237 -19.82 -0.73 -22.17
N LEU A 238 -20.11 -1.13 -20.95
CA LEU A 238 -19.34 -0.73 -19.77
C LEU A 238 -18.38 -1.87 -19.36
N ARG A 239 -17.14 -1.53 -19.09
CA ARG A 239 -16.16 -2.44 -18.50
C ARG A 239 -15.46 -1.85 -17.30
N MET A 240 -14.85 -2.69 -16.51
CA MET A 240 -13.93 -2.31 -15.43
C MET A 240 -12.49 -2.31 -15.95
N ALA A 241 -11.60 -1.72 -15.18
CA ALA A 241 -10.17 -1.74 -15.49
C ALA A 241 -9.62 -3.17 -15.58
N ASN A 242 -8.81 -3.42 -16.59
CA ASN A 242 -8.09 -4.68 -16.77
C ASN A 242 -6.82 -4.72 -15.90
N LYS A 243 -6.05 -5.83 -15.94
CA LYS A 243 -4.83 -6.00 -15.12
C LYS A 243 -3.78 -4.92 -15.38
N ILE A 244 -3.57 -4.54 -16.62
CA ILE A 244 -2.61 -3.51 -17.03
C ILE A 244 -3.01 -2.16 -16.43
N GLU A 245 -4.26 -1.77 -16.60
CA GLU A 245 -4.80 -0.52 -16.08
C GLU A 245 -4.75 -0.46 -14.55
N LEU A 246 -4.99 -1.60 -13.88
CA LEU A 246 -4.85 -1.71 -12.43
C LEU A 246 -3.40 -1.54 -11.98
N CYS A 247 -2.42 -2.11 -12.69
CA CYS A 247 -1.00 -1.90 -12.41
C CYS A 247 -0.63 -0.42 -12.56
N ARG A 248 -1.05 0.22 -13.64
CA ARG A 248 -0.83 1.66 -13.91
C ARG A 248 -1.46 2.56 -12.85
N LEU A 249 -2.65 2.20 -12.31
CA LEU A 249 -3.30 2.94 -11.22
C LEU A 249 -2.47 2.98 -9.93
N GLN A 250 -1.62 1.99 -9.70
CA GLN A 250 -0.72 1.94 -8.56
C GLN A 250 0.74 2.26 -8.92
N GLY A 251 0.99 2.62 -10.21
CA GLY A 251 2.31 3.02 -10.70
C GLY A 251 3.28 1.88 -10.94
N PHE A 252 2.77 0.65 -11.13
CA PHE A 252 3.58 -0.51 -11.47
C PHE A 252 3.70 -0.70 -12.99
N PRO A 253 4.73 -1.41 -13.47
CA PRO A 253 4.84 -1.85 -14.85
C PRO A 253 3.65 -2.71 -15.29
N ASP A 254 3.30 -2.65 -16.57
CA ASP A 254 2.12 -3.32 -17.15
C ASP A 254 2.08 -4.84 -16.90
N ASN A 255 3.23 -5.49 -16.87
CA ASN A 255 3.38 -6.93 -16.68
C ASN A 255 3.62 -7.34 -15.22
N TYR A 256 3.66 -6.41 -14.27
CA TYR A 256 4.02 -6.72 -12.87
C TYR A 256 3.14 -7.83 -12.26
N CYS A 257 1.85 -7.83 -12.57
CA CYS A 257 0.91 -8.83 -12.08
C CYS A 257 0.59 -9.94 -13.11
N GLU A 258 1.47 -10.21 -14.09
CA GLU A 258 1.17 -11.14 -15.19
C GLU A 258 0.81 -12.55 -14.74
N ILE A 259 1.47 -13.08 -13.70
CA ILE A 259 1.24 -14.41 -13.14
C ILE A 259 -0.07 -14.54 -12.36
N LEU A 260 -0.70 -13.43 -12.00
CA LEU A 260 -1.93 -13.40 -11.20
C LEU A 260 -3.18 -13.32 -12.08
N ASN A 261 -4.29 -13.87 -11.58
CA ASN A 261 -5.60 -13.58 -12.18
C ASN A 261 -6.11 -12.18 -11.77
N LEU A 262 -7.14 -11.67 -12.46
CA LEU A 262 -7.67 -10.33 -12.23
C LEU A 262 -8.14 -10.07 -10.79
N LYS A 263 -8.73 -11.07 -10.13
CA LYS A 263 -9.19 -10.92 -8.73
C LYS A 263 -8.02 -10.80 -7.76
N GLN A 264 -7.00 -11.63 -7.93
CA GLN A 264 -5.77 -11.57 -7.13
C GLN A 264 -5.05 -10.25 -7.34
N THR A 265 -4.93 -9.80 -8.61
CA THR A 265 -4.37 -8.50 -8.98
C THR A 265 -5.11 -7.36 -8.28
N ALA A 266 -6.44 -7.31 -8.41
CA ALA A 266 -7.25 -6.26 -7.80
C ALA A 266 -7.19 -6.29 -6.26
N SER A 267 -7.08 -7.48 -5.66
CA SER A 267 -6.92 -7.62 -4.20
C SER A 267 -5.59 -7.05 -3.73
N LEU A 268 -4.47 -7.43 -4.36
CA LEU A 268 -3.15 -6.96 -3.95
C LEU A 268 -2.96 -5.47 -4.19
N LEU A 269 -3.37 -4.97 -5.37
CA LEU A 269 -3.26 -3.54 -5.70
C LEU A 269 -4.21 -2.68 -4.85
N GLY A 270 -5.39 -3.21 -4.49
CA GLY A 270 -6.35 -2.52 -3.61
C GLY A 270 -5.86 -2.38 -2.17
N ASP A 271 -5.22 -3.42 -1.64
CA ASP A 271 -4.65 -3.43 -0.29
C ASP A 271 -3.23 -2.80 -0.26
N GLY A 272 -2.50 -2.87 -1.40
CA GLY A 272 -1.09 -2.48 -1.50
C GLY A 272 -0.83 -0.97 -1.53
N TRP A 273 0.42 -0.60 -1.48
CA TRP A 273 0.89 0.77 -1.57
C TRP A 273 1.00 1.26 -3.03
N THR A 274 0.90 2.57 -3.22
CA THR A 274 1.21 3.22 -4.50
C THR A 274 2.71 3.33 -4.67
N LEU A 275 3.27 2.68 -5.68
CA LEU A 275 4.73 2.58 -5.88
C LEU A 275 5.43 3.95 -5.93
N PRO A 276 5.01 4.93 -6.77
CA PRO A 276 5.67 6.22 -6.82
C PRO A 276 5.55 7.06 -5.53
N MET A 277 4.56 6.77 -4.67
CA MET A 277 4.45 7.43 -3.37
C MET A 277 5.50 6.89 -2.39
N ILE A 278 5.76 5.59 -2.41
CA ILE A 278 6.81 4.99 -1.57
C ILE A 278 8.19 5.44 -2.06
N GLU A 279 8.41 5.50 -3.38
CA GLU A 279 9.63 6.07 -3.96
C GLU A 279 9.85 7.52 -3.49
N HIS A 280 8.79 8.34 -3.54
CA HIS A 280 8.86 9.72 -3.03
C HIS A 280 9.27 9.77 -1.56
N ILE A 281 8.68 8.94 -0.69
CA ILE A 281 9.04 8.90 0.73
C ILE A 281 10.49 8.43 0.92
N LEU A 282 10.89 7.38 0.22
CA LEU A 282 12.24 6.81 0.31
C LEU A 282 13.32 7.74 -0.27
N SER A 283 12.98 8.67 -1.18
CA SER A 283 13.92 9.66 -1.69
C SER A 283 14.47 10.60 -0.61
N PHE A 284 13.80 10.69 0.55
CA PHE A 284 14.28 11.41 1.72
C PHE A 284 15.12 10.56 2.69
N TYR A 285 15.28 9.26 2.39
CA TYR A 285 16.13 8.39 3.19
C TYR A 285 17.60 8.71 2.86
N ALA A 286 18.25 9.47 3.74
CA ALA A 286 19.69 9.68 3.63
C ALA A 286 20.40 8.36 3.98
N VAL A 287 21.15 7.79 3.03
CA VAL A 287 22.09 6.70 3.31
C VAL A 287 23.20 7.30 4.17
N PRO A 288 23.51 6.76 5.36
CA PRO A 288 24.59 7.27 6.18
C PRO A 288 25.95 7.06 5.52
#